data_c438c347dd189fa7a4ac258af063924b
#
_entry.id   c438c347dd189fa7a4ac258af063924b
#
_cell.length_a   1.000
_cell.length_b   1.000
_cell.length_c   1.000
_cell.angle_alpha   90.00
_cell.angle_beta   90.00
_cell.angle_gamma   90.00
#
_symmetry.space_group_name_H-M   'P 1'
#
loop_
_entity.id
_entity.type
_entity.pdbx_description
1 polymer ?
#
loop_
_entity_poly.entity_id
_entity_poly.type
_entity_poly.pdbx_seq_one_letter_code
_entity_poly.pdbx_strand_id
1 'polypeptide(L)'
;MKVISLFLYLLISCISSYAQLMGGMDDESKLYAETKQVNQFIHRFNGEEDKRGDRLYQDDRQFRSHSLRRSYLPMLFDLANSQMDNNVAESFIDYVNDKSDPRYLDFHKDSWFAQVNADFYYKGELKTIILFLKLEQERLGYKWVISGVYFKLFEDYFIKDTTYVKKFLHPMSHELDFMNMRRIFSNSDSVQQYLKKDFKPDYLTMFIYELEKGNLQFVSVRDLKFHFFQIPEWYFEVSYFNRPGDNAGWLISNLVKYKPEEEKILKDFIFYEN
;
A
#
# COMPACT_ATOMS: atom_id res chain seq x y z
N MET A 1 -58.15 8.82 -11.94
CA MET A 1 -57.35 7.97 -11.00
C MET A 1 -56.12 7.30 -11.60
N LYS A 2 -56.08 6.87 -12.87
CA LYS A 2 -54.89 6.19 -13.48
C LYS A 2 -53.72 7.13 -13.76
N VAL A 3 -53.89 8.42 -13.99
CA VAL A 3 -52.84 9.39 -14.31
C VAL A 3 -52.07 9.82 -13.04
N ILE A 4 -52.73 9.91 -11.90
CA ILE A 4 -52.11 10.26 -10.61
C ILE A 4 -51.21 9.13 -10.11
N SER A 5 -51.57 7.88 -10.38
CA SER A 5 -50.74 6.69 -10.02
C SER A 5 -49.44 6.62 -10.83
N LEU A 6 -49.45 7.05 -12.09
CA LEU A 6 -48.25 7.05 -12.95
C LEU A 6 -47.26 8.14 -12.52
N PHE A 7 -47.75 9.31 -12.08
CA PHE A 7 -46.89 10.39 -11.58
C PHE A 7 -46.23 10.04 -10.22
N LEU A 8 -46.91 9.29 -9.36
CA LEU A 8 -46.37 8.83 -8.09
C LEU A 8 -45.27 7.78 -8.29
N TYR A 9 -45.40 6.92 -9.30
CA TYR A 9 -44.35 5.93 -9.65
C TYR A 9 -43.10 6.60 -10.25
N LEU A 10 -43.25 7.68 -11.02
CA LEU A 10 -42.14 8.46 -11.59
C LEU A 10 -41.38 9.24 -10.50
N LEU A 11 -42.04 9.72 -9.46
CA LEU A 11 -41.44 10.43 -8.34
C LEU A 11 -40.65 9.49 -7.42
N ILE A 12 -41.07 8.22 -7.26
CA ILE A 12 -40.40 7.24 -6.43
C ILE A 12 -39.11 6.71 -7.13
N SER A 13 -39.09 6.64 -8.46
CA SER A 13 -37.91 6.22 -9.22
C SER A 13 -36.76 7.26 -9.24
N CYS A 14 -37.06 8.54 -9.01
CA CYS A 14 -36.04 9.61 -8.91
C CYS A 14 -35.32 9.63 -7.55
N ILE A 15 -35.90 9.07 -6.49
CA ILE A 15 -35.30 9.10 -5.16
C ILE A 15 -34.21 8.01 -5.02
N SER A 16 -34.28 6.93 -5.82
CA SER A 16 -33.28 5.83 -5.78
C SER A 16 -31.93 6.20 -6.39
N SER A 17 -31.87 7.26 -7.21
CA SER A 17 -30.61 7.66 -7.88
C SER A 17 -29.68 8.51 -7.00
N TYR A 18 -30.18 9.10 -5.92
CA TYR A 18 -29.35 9.90 -5.00
C TYR A 18 -28.64 9.06 -3.93
N ALA A 19 -29.12 7.86 -3.63
CA ALA A 19 -28.51 7.01 -2.61
C ALA A 19 -27.20 6.34 -3.08
N GLN A 20 -26.99 6.17 -4.39
CA GLN A 20 -25.74 5.60 -4.93
C GLN A 20 -24.61 6.62 -5.05
N LEU A 21 -24.92 7.93 -5.08
CA LEU A 21 -23.89 8.98 -5.12
C LEU A 21 -23.31 9.29 -3.73
N MET A 22 -24.05 9.02 -2.65
CA MET A 22 -23.57 9.28 -1.28
C MET A 22 -22.62 8.20 -0.75
N GLY A 23 -22.74 6.95 -1.23
CA GLY A 23 -21.81 5.88 -0.81
C GLY A 23 -20.38 6.08 -1.30
N GLY A 24 -20.18 6.70 -2.47
CA GLY A 24 -18.85 7.01 -2.99
C GLY A 24 -18.18 8.23 -2.33
N MET A 25 -18.98 9.22 -1.88
CA MET A 25 -18.41 10.40 -1.21
C MET A 25 -17.94 10.14 0.21
N ASP A 26 -18.56 9.20 0.93
CA ASP A 26 -18.12 8.82 2.29
C ASP A 26 -16.76 8.10 2.26
N ASP A 27 -16.49 7.32 1.23
CA ASP A 27 -15.25 6.57 1.10
C ASP A 27 -14.07 7.47 0.67
N GLU A 28 -14.31 8.43 -0.23
CA GLU A 28 -13.30 9.43 -0.62
C GLU A 28 -12.98 10.40 0.53
N SER A 29 -13.96 10.81 1.33
CA SER A 29 -13.73 11.70 2.47
C SER A 29 -12.96 11.01 3.59
N LYS A 30 -13.18 9.71 3.80
CA LYS A 30 -12.46 8.88 4.76
C LYS A 30 -11.01 8.69 4.33
N LEU A 31 -10.77 8.36 3.07
CA LEU A 31 -9.42 8.21 2.52
C LEU A 31 -8.63 9.53 2.61
N TYR A 32 -9.26 10.66 2.33
CA TYR A 32 -8.65 11.97 2.45
C TYR A 32 -8.33 12.36 3.91
N ALA A 33 -9.20 12.00 4.84
CA ALA A 33 -8.98 12.21 6.28
C ALA A 33 -7.81 11.36 6.80
N GLU A 34 -7.72 10.09 6.41
CA GLU A 34 -6.64 9.19 6.78
C GLU A 34 -5.29 9.69 6.25
N THR A 35 -5.22 10.18 5.01
CA THR A 35 -4.00 10.76 4.44
C THR A 35 -3.57 12.04 5.18
N LYS A 36 -4.50 12.90 5.58
CA LYS A 36 -4.19 14.07 6.43
C LYS A 36 -3.61 13.69 7.77
N GLN A 37 -4.08 12.62 8.37
CA GLN A 37 -3.60 12.17 9.68
C GLN A 37 -2.17 11.61 9.62
N VAL A 38 -1.74 11.00 8.52
CA VAL A 38 -0.33 10.59 8.37
C VAL A 38 0.62 11.79 8.27
N ASN A 39 0.16 12.90 7.71
CA ASN A 39 0.92 14.16 7.76
C ASN A 39 1.12 14.66 9.20
N GLN A 40 0.09 14.55 10.02
CA GLN A 40 0.17 14.89 11.43
C GLN A 40 1.13 13.95 12.18
N PHE A 41 1.15 12.65 11.88
CA PHE A 41 2.15 11.73 12.41
C PHE A 41 3.58 12.22 12.09
N ILE A 42 3.84 12.61 10.83
CA ILE A 42 5.16 13.12 10.41
C ILE A 42 5.52 14.39 11.18
N HIS A 43 4.58 15.32 11.33
CA HIS A 43 4.82 16.55 12.10
C HIS A 43 5.14 16.27 13.58
N ARG A 44 4.44 15.35 14.21
CA ARG A 44 4.74 14.93 15.58
C ARG A 44 6.08 14.24 15.70
N PHE A 45 6.40 13.35 14.77
CA PHE A 45 7.71 12.68 14.69
C PHE A 45 8.85 13.69 14.59
N ASN A 46 8.67 14.72 13.79
CA ASN A 46 9.64 15.78 13.58
C ASN A 46 9.71 16.80 14.72
N GLY A 47 8.73 16.84 15.63
CA GLY A 47 8.61 17.90 16.62
C GLY A 47 8.16 19.23 16.02
N GLU A 48 7.26 19.18 15.04
CA GLU A 48 6.66 20.30 14.33
C GLU A 48 5.21 20.56 14.75
N GLU A 49 4.78 19.96 15.85
CA GLU A 49 3.48 20.14 16.49
C GLU A 49 3.66 20.28 17.98
N ASP A 50 2.93 21.19 18.62
CA ASP A 50 2.99 21.38 20.05
C ASP A 50 2.08 20.40 20.83
N LYS A 51 2.04 20.51 22.15
CA LYS A 51 1.21 19.64 23.03
C LYS A 51 -0.30 19.80 22.81
N ARG A 52 -0.75 20.86 22.15
CA ARG A 52 -2.16 21.12 21.87
C ARG A 52 -2.56 20.63 20.49
N GLY A 53 -1.59 20.20 19.67
CA GLY A 53 -1.78 19.84 18.28
C GLY A 53 -1.63 21.03 17.31
N ASP A 54 -1.16 22.19 17.82
CA ASP A 54 -0.92 23.35 16.97
C ASP A 54 0.41 23.22 16.24
N ARG A 55 0.42 23.60 14.96
CA ARG A 55 1.60 23.52 14.11
C ARG A 55 2.67 24.51 14.56
N LEU A 56 3.90 24.01 14.69
CA LEU A 56 5.11 24.81 14.89
C LEU A 56 5.79 25.12 13.58
N TYR A 57 6.38 26.31 13.46
CA TYR A 57 7.13 26.80 12.32
C TYR A 57 8.58 27.06 12.69
N GLN A 58 9.45 27.28 11.71
CA GLN A 58 10.90 27.42 11.90
C GLN A 58 11.29 28.52 12.89
N ASP A 59 10.47 29.56 13.03
CA ASP A 59 10.69 30.66 13.94
C ASP A 59 10.26 30.37 15.39
N ASP A 60 9.55 29.26 15.61
CA ASP A 60 9.09 28.87 16.93
C ASP A 60 10.21 28.21 17.73
N ARG A 61 10.39 28.67 18.97
CA ARG A 61 11.47 28.17 19.86
C ARG A 61 11.47 26.66 20.08
N GLN A 62 10.31 26.04 19.98
CA GLN A 62 10.14 24.60 20.18
C GLN A 62 10.22 23.78 18.89
N PHE A 63 10.26 24.44 17.72
CA PHE A 63 10.33 23.76 16.43
C PHE A 63 11.49 22.77 16.39
N ARG A 64 11.20 21.51 16.14
CA ARG A 64 12.16 20.40 16.05
C ARG A 64 13.09 20.27 17.27
N SER A 65 12.69 20.79 18.42
CA SER A 65 13.56 20.76 19.61
C SER A 65 13.74 19.32 20.12
N HIS A 66 14.96 19.02 20.56
CA HIS A 66 15.31 17.70 21.12
C HIS A 66 14.39 17.30 22.30
N SER A 67 14.04 18.26 23.17
CA SER A 67 13.20 18.00 24.35
C SER A 67 11.76 17.69 23.97
N LEU A 68 11.19 18.39 22.99
CA LEU A 68 9.85 18.14 22.49
C LEU A 68 9.76 16.76 21.84
N ARG A 69 10.73 16.44 20.97
CA ARG A 69 10.80 15.13 20.31
C ARG A 69 10.99 13.98 21.33
N ARG A 70 11.83 14.18 22.35
CA ARG A 70 12.01 13.20 23.43
C ARG A 70 10.71 12.86 24.16
N SER A 71 9.79 13.82 24.27
CA SER A 71 8.48 13.59 24.91
C SER A 71 7.46 12.94 23.97
N TYR A 72 7.52 13.20 22.65
CA TYR A 72 6.52 12.70 21.71
C TYR A 72 6.86 11.36 21.08
N LEU A 73 8.13 11.12 20.73
CA LEU A 73 8.53 9.91 20.03
C LEU A 73 8.05 8.62 20.71
N PRO A 74 8.15 8.46 22.05
CA PRO A 74 7.62 7.27 22.71
C PRO A 74 6.10 7.09 22.53
N MET A 75 5.35 8.18 22.41
CA MET A 75 3.89 8.15 22.28
C MET A 75 3.43 7.73 20.87
N LEU A 76 4.32 7.79 19.89
CA LEU A 76 4.03 7.40 18.50
C LEU A 76 4.11 5.89 18.27
N PHE A 77 4.46 5.10 19.27
CA PHE A 77 4.46 3.65 19.19
C PHE A 77 3.13 3.06 19.64
N ASP A 78 2.75 1.96 19.05
CA ASP A 78 1.64 1.14 19.54
C ASP A 78 2.03 0.44 20.86
N LEU A 79 1.73 1.09 21.97
CA LEU A 79 2.06 0.60 23.33
C LEU A 79 1.28 -0.65 23.74
N ALA A 80 0.21 -1.01 23.01
CA ALA A 80 -0.56 -2.23 23.24
C ALA A 80 0.05 -3.45 22.52
N ASN A 81 1.03 -3.24 21.65
CA ASN A 81 1.72 -4.32 20.96
C ASN A 81 2.76 -4.99 21.84
N SER A 82 2.42 -6.12 22.43
CA SER A 82 3.31 -6.91 23.29
C SER A 82 4.52 -7.53 22.56
N GLN A 83 4.52 -7.51 21.22
CA GLN A 83 5.62 -8.03 20.40
C GLN A 83 6.67 -6.96 20.10
N MET A 84 6.40 -5.69 20.37
CA MET A 84 7.36 -4.59 20.22
C MET A 84 8.43 -4.69 21.31
N ASP A 85 9.69 -4.83 20.90
CA ASP A 85 10.82 -4.81 21.84
C ASP A 85 11.10 -3.35 22.27
N ASN A 86 10.89 -3.07 23.54
CA ASN A 86 11.10 -1.74 24.12
C ASN A 86 12.55 -1.26 23.96
N ASN A 87 13.55 -2.15 24.02
CA ASN A 87 14.95 -1.76 23.85
C ASN A 87 15.22 -1.32 22.40
N VAL A 88 14.59 -1.99 21.44
CA VAL A 88 14.68 -1.62 20.01
C VAL A 88 14.00 -0.26 19.79
N ALA A 89 12.83 -0.05 20.38
CA ALA A 89 12.13 1.25 20.31
C ALA A 89 12.95 2.39 20.95
N GLU A 90 13.54 2.18 22.12
CA GLU A 90 14.42 3.17 22.77
C GLU A 90 15.66 3.47 21.92
N SER A 91 16.32 2.43 21.38
CA SER A 91 17.47 2.59 20.48
C SER A 91 17.11 3.40 19.23
N PHE A 92 15.92 3.18 18.65
CA PHE A 92 15.42 3.98 17.53
C PHE A 92 15.18 5.44 17.93
N ILE A 93 14.53 5.69 19.07
CA ILE A 93 14.26 7.04 19.57
C ILE A 93 15.57 7.80 19.79
N ASP A 94 16.56 7.17 20.42
CA ASP A 94 17.88 7.77 20.65
C ASP A 94 18.58 8.06 19.31
N TYR A 95 18.48 7.16 18.34
CA TYR A 95 19.07 7.31 17.01
C TYR A 95 18.43 8.46 16.20
N VAL A 96 17.11 8.59 16.20
CA VAL A 96 16.44 9.66 15.44
C VAL A 96 16.47 11.00 16.14
N ASN A 97 16.61 11.02 17.46
CA ASN A 97 16.66 12.23 18.28
C ASN A 97 18.08 12.57 18.77
N ASP A 98 19.12 12.09 18.07
CA ASP A 98 20.50 12.46 18.38
C ASP A 98 20.69 13.97 18.32
N LYS A 99 21.43 14.53 19.28
CA LYS A 99 21.63 15.99 19.37
C LYS A 99 22.52 16.55 18.29
N SER A 100 23.47 15.74 17.81
CA SER A 100 24.46 16.15 16.81
C SER A 100 23.97 15.91 15.38
N ASP A 101 23.13 14.88 15.19
CA ASP A 101 22.64 14.45 13.87
C ASP A 101 21.17 13.98 13.96
N PRO A 102 20.22 14.91 14.24
CA PRO A 102 18.80 14.56 14.36
C PRO A 102 18.22 14.18 12.98
N ARG A 103 17.42 13.12 12.95
CA ARG A 103 16.79 12.60 11.74
C ARG A 103 15.32 12.91 11.70
N TYR A 104 14.85 13.32 10.53
CA TYR A 104 13.47 13.77 10.30
C TYR A 104 12.84 12.98 9.16
N LEU A 105 11.51 12.89 9.18
CA LEU A 105 10.72 12.40 8.06
C LEU A 105 10.34 13.55 7.14
N ASP A 106 10.29 13.28 5.85
CA ASP A 106 9.82 14.21 4.85
C ASP A 106 8.70 13.57 4.02
N PHE A 107 7.53 14.22 4.03
CA PHE A 107 6.35 13.73 3.32
C PHE A 107 6.57 13.61 1.80
N HIS A 108 7.39 14.50 1.23
CA HIS A 108 7.62 14.57 -0.21
C HIS A 108 8.87 13.81 -0.70
N LYS A 109 9.64 13.28 0.24
CA LYS A 109 10.84 12.51 -0.08
C LYS A 109 10.47 11.05 -0.38
N ASP A 110 11.24 10.41 -1.27
CA ASP A 110 11.15 8.99 -1.55
C ASP A 110 11.43 8.10 -0.31
N SER A 111 11.36 6.80 -0.50
CA SER A 111 11.62 5.78 0.50
C SER A 111 10.51 5.65 1.55
N TRP A 112 9.28 5.94 1.18
CA TRP A 112 8.08 5.53 1.89
C TRP A 112 6.91 5.33 0.91
N PHE A 113 5.93 4.52 1.30
CA PHE A 113 4.80 4.21 0.46
C PHE A 113 3.60 3.76 1.29
N ALA A 114 2.42 3.81 0.69
CA ALA A 114 1.20 3.28 1.27
C ALA A 114 0.95 1.86 0.76
N GLN A 115 0.49 0.98 1.64
CA GLN A 115 -0.09 -0.32 1.32
C GLN A 115 -1.58 -0.26 1.64
N VAL A 116 -2.42 -0.47 0.65
CA VAL A 116 -3.88 -0.47 0.75
C VAL A 116 -4.38 -1.88 0.52
N ASN A 117 -5.02 -2.47 1.52
CA ASN A 117 -5.77 -3.71 1.36
C ASN A 117 -7.19 -3.35 0.93
N ALA A 118 -7.55 -3.65 -0.31
CA ALA A 118 -8.82 -3.29 -0.89
C ALA A 118 -9.61 -4.53 -1.32
N ASP A 119 -10.91 -4.50 -1.11
CA ASP A 119 -11.81 -5.56 -1.51
C ASP A 119 -12.36 -5.28 -2.91
N PHE A 120 -12.34 -6.31 -3.74
CA PHE A 120 -12.87 -6.31 -5.09
C PHE A 120 -13.73 -7.55 -5.31
N TYR A 121 -14.77 -7.43 -6.12
CA TYR A 121 -15.35 -8.59 -6.76
C TYR A 121 -14.47 -8.99 -7.95
N TYR A 122 -13.92 -10.19 -7.92
CA TYR A 122 -13.20 -10.79 -9.05
C TYR A 122 -14.01 -11.98 -9.59
N LYS A 123 -14.53 -11.84 -10.81
CA LYS A 123 -15.38 -12.86 -11.45
C LYS A 123 -16.56 -13.28 -10.55
N GLY A 124 -17.14 -12.33 -9.81
CA GLY A 124 -18.28 -12.55 -8.92
C GLY A 124 -17.97 -12.99 -7.50
N GLU A 125 -16.70 -13.22 -7.15
CA GLU A 125 -16.27 -13.56 -5.80
C GLU A 125 -15.55 -12.39 -5.13
N LEU A 126 -15.84 -12.17 -3.84
CA LEU A 126 -15.15 -11.13 -3.05
C LEU A 126 -13.70 -11.58 -2.77
N LYS A 127 -12.74 -10.77 -3.16
CA LYS A 127 -11.29 -11.00 -2.98
C LYS A 127 -10.62 -9.74 -2.47
N THR A 128 -9.60 -9.89 -1.64
CA THR A 128 -8.75 -8.78 -1.21
C THR A 128 -7.54 -8.70 -2.12
N ILE A 129 -7.26 -7.50 -2.61
CA ILE A 129 -6.10 -7.16 -3.44
C ILE A 129 -5.27 -6.13 -2.67
N ILE A 130 -3.96 -6.28 -2.67
CA ILE A 130 -3.04 -5.34 -2.05
C ILE A 130 -2.53 -4.39 -3.13
N LEU A 131 -2.73 -3.09 -2.91
CA LEU A 131 -2.26 -2.03 -3.76
C LEU A 131 -1.12 -1.28 -3.06
N PHE A 132 -0.03 -1.04 -3.76
CA PHE A 132 1.07 -0.22 -3.29
C PHE A 132 1.02 1.14 -3.99
N LEU A 133 0.99 2.21 -3.21
CA LEU A 133 0.92 3.57 -3.73
C LEU A 133 2.14 4.37 -3.29
N LYS A 134 2.65 5.20 -4.21
CA LYS A 134 3.73 6.14 -3.95
C LYS A 134 3.31 7.55 -4.30
N LEU A 135 3.98 8.53 -3.70
CA LEU A 135 3.85 9.91 -4.13
C LEU A 135 4.69 10.14 -5.40
N GLU A 136 4.10 10.80 -6.36
CA GLU A 136 4.75 11.24 -7.58
C GLU A 136 4.58 12.74 -7.75
N GLN A 137 5.67 13.44 -8.03
CA GLN A 137 5.63 14.87 -8.30
C GLN A 137 5.00 15.12 -9.67
N GLU A 138 4.02 16.02 -9.72
CA GLU A 138 3.39 16.46 -10.95
C GLU A 138 3.31 17.98 -10.96
N ARG A 139 4.07 18.63 -11.86
CA ARG A 139 4.13 20.10 -12.00
C ARG A 139 4.39 20.81 -10.66
N LEU A 140 3.33 21.39 -10.05
CA LEU A 140 3.42 22.17 -8.82
C LEU A 140 2.93 21.41 -7.58
N GLY A 141 2.63 20.12 -7.70
CA GLY A 141 2.09 19.33 -6.61
C GLY A 141 2.55 17.87 -6.60
N TYR A 142 1.93 17.09 -5.75
CA TYR A 142 2.15 15.65 -5.63
C TYR A 142 0.82 14.93 -5.73
N LYS A 143 0.85 13.73 -6.30
CA LYS A 143 -0.30 12.82 -6.36
C LYS A 143 0.09 11.43 -5.92
N TRP A 144 -0.88 10.69 -5.41
CA TRP A 144 -0.72 9.25 -5.19
C TRP A 144 -0.87 8.50 -6.50
N VAL A 145 0.05 7.59 -6.77
CA VAL A 145 0.01 6.69 -7.93
C VAL A 145 0.12 5.25 -7.48
N ILE A 146 -0.61 4.35 -8.13
CA ILE A 146 -0.47 2.91 -7.91
C ILE A 146 0.84 2.48 -8.55
N SER A 147 1.78 2.05 -7.71
CA SER A 147 3.13 1.63 -8.13
C SER A 147 3.30 0.12 -8.20
N GLY A 148 2.39 -0.64 -7.59
CA GLY A 148 2.43 -2.10 -7.58
C GLY A 148 1.13 -2.70 -7.10
N VAL A 149 0.94 -3.96 -7.40
CA VAL A 149 -0.23 -4.75 -7.00
C VAL A 149 0.23 -6.14 -6.61
N TYR A 150 -0.31 -6.65 -5.50
CA TYR A 150 -0.21 -8.06 -5.18
C TYR A 150 -1.59 -8.68 -5.12
N PHE A 151 -1.79 -9.73 -5.88
CA PHE A 151 -2.99 -10.54 -5.88
C PHE A 151 -2.62 -12.02 -6.00
N LYS A 152 -2.88 -12.77 -4.96
CA LYS A 152 -2.48 -14.19 -4.87
C LYS A 152 -2.88 -15.02 -6.09
N LEU A 153 -4.06 -14.76 -6.66
CA LEU A 153 -4.51 -15.48 -7.85
C LEU A 153 -3.67 -15.17 -9.10
N PHE A 154 -3.07 -13.99 -9.19
CA PHE A 154 -2.15 -13.67 -10.29
C PHE A 154 -0.82 -14.43 -10.12
N GLU A 155 -0.32 -14.53 -8.89
CA GLU A 155 0.86 -15.32 -8.60
C GLU A 155 0.65 -16.79 -8.98
N ASP A 156 -0.50 -17.37 -8.58
CA ASP A 156 -0.82 -18.77 -8.82
C ASP A 156 -0.83 -19.13 -10.32
N TYR A 157 -1.14 -18.18 -11.21
CA TYR A 157 -1.07 -18.40 -12.67
C TYR A 157 0.35 -18.66 -13.19
N PHE A 158 1.39 -18.23 -12.45
CA PHE A 158 2.78 -18.29 -12.89
C PHE A 158 3.64 -19.23 -12.04
N ILE A 159 3.04 -20.03 -11.16
CA ILE A 159 3.75 -21.07 -10.43
C ILE A 159 4.24 -22.12 -11.44
N LYS A 160 5.55 -22.19 -11.63
CA LYS A 160 6.18 -23.18 -12.51
C LYS A 160 6.13 -24.53 -11.80
N ASP A 161 5.35 -25.46 -12.33
CA ASP A 161 5.47 -26.87 -11.93
C ASP A 161 6.81 -27.43 -12.39
N THR A 162 7.73 -27.63 -11.46
CA THR A 162 9.09 -28.15 -11.75
C THR A 162 9.15 -29.66 -11.81
N THR A 163 8.03 -30.36 -11.52
CA THR A 163 7.97 -31.83 -11.43
C THR A 163 7.81 -32.52 -12.79
N TYR A 164 7.43 -31.79 -13.85
CA TYR A 164 7.20 -32.38 -15.17
C TYR A 164 8.41 -32.26 -16.11
N VAL A 165 8.55 -33.27 -16.99
CA VAL A 165 9.53 -33.32 -18.07
C VAL A 165 9.64 -31.97 -18.77
N LYS A 166 10.82 -31.37 -18.75
CA LYS A 166 11.09 -30.07 -19.36
C LYS A 166 10.67 -30.10 -20.82
N LYS A 167 9.54 -29.46 -21.10
CA LYS A 167 9.15 -29.17 -22.49
C LYS A 167 9.98 -27.97 -22.94
N PHE A 168 10.73 -28.15 -24.03
CA PHE A 168 11.58 -27.09 -24.59
C PHE A 168 11.61 -27.20 -26.11
N LEU A 169 11.90 -26.10 -26.77
CA LEU A 169 12.23 -26.06 -28.17
C LEU A 169 13.74 -26.28 -28.30
N HIS A 170 14.14 -27.39 -28.93
CA HIS A 170 15.55 -27.69 -29.07
C HIS A 170 16.20 -26.71 -30.07
N PRO A 171 17.39 -26.12 -29.78
CA PRO A 171 18.03 -25.15 -30.69
C PRO A 171 18.35 -25.71 -32.09
N MET A 172 18.54 -27.04 -32.18
CA MET A 172 18.77 -27.75 -33.44
C MET A 172 17.49 -28.33 -34.05
N SER A 173 16.33 -27.91 -33.52
CA SER A 173 15.04 -28.34 -34.13
C SER A 173 14.91 -27.81 -35.55
N HIS A 174 14.38 -28.65 -36.44
CA HIS A 174 14.08 -28.26 -37.78
C HIS A 174 13.13 -27.06 -37.81
N GLU A 175 13.23 -26.19 -38.82
CA GLU A 175 12.30 -25.05 -39.03
C GLU A 175 10.83 -25.47 -38.97
N LEU A 176 10.51 -26.70 -39.32
CA LEU A 176 9.17 -27.29 -39.22
C LEU A 176 8.63 -27.33 -37.78
N ASP A 177 9.50 -27.44 -36.76
CA ASP A 177 9.07 -27.41 -35.35
C ASP A 177 8.67 -26.01 -34.90
N PHE A 178 9.31 -24.95 -35.44
CA PHE A 178 8.86 -23.57 -35.23
C PHE A 178 7.54 -23.29 -35.93
N MET A 179 7.33 -23.85 -37.11
CA MET A 179 6.05 -23.75 -37.82
C MET A 179 4.94 -24.52 -37.08
N ASN A 180 5.29 -25.48 -36.23
CA ASN A 180 4.33 -26.27 -35.47
C ASN A 180 4.13 -25.71 -34.05
N MET A 181 4.17 -24.39 -33.88
CA MET A 181 3.91 -23.71 -32.60
C MET A 181 2.54 -24.05 -31.98
N ARG A 182 1.62 -24.59 -32.78
CA ARG A 182 0.35 -25.16 -32.29
C ARG A 182 0.57 -26.11 -31.10
N ARG A 183 1.71 -26.81 -31.07
CA ARG A 183 2.07 -27.73 -29.99
C ARG A 183 2.36 -27.05 -28.68
N ILE A 184 2.90 -25.82 -28.70
CA ILE A 184 3.14 -24.99 -27.51
C ILE A 184 1.80 -24.54 -26.95
N PHE A 185 0.89 -24.13 -27.82
CA PHE A 185 -0.40 -23.54 -27.42
C PHE A 185 -1.53 -24.55 -27.27
N SER A 186 -1.25 -25.84 -27.47
CA SER A 186 -2.27 -26.91 -27.30
C SER A 186 -2.66 -27.14 -25.84
N ASN A 187 -1.81 -26.74 -24.91
CA ASN A 187 -2.09 -26.79 -23.46
C ASN A 187 -1.58 -25.50 -22.82
N SER A 188 -2.51 -24.65 -22.33
CA SER A 188 -2.22 -23.37 -21.69
C SER A 188 -1.25 -23.50 -20.52
N ASP A 189 -1.38 -24.56 -19.71
CA ASP A 189 -0.57 -24.78 -18.51
C ASP A 189 0.91 -25.06 -18.84
N SER A 190 1.20 -25.49 -20.06
CA SER A 190 2.56 -25.78 -20.49
C SER A 190 3.28 -24.60 -21.14
N VAL A 191 2.58 -23.54 -21.52
CA VAL A 191 3.16 -22.37 -22.20
C VAL A 191 4.24 -21.70 -21.35
N GLN A 192 4.08 -21.68 -20.04
CA GLN A 192 5.04 -21.10 -19.10
C GLN A 192 6.43 -21.74 -19.20
N GLN A 193 6.55 -23.01 -19.61
CA GLN A 193 7.83 -23.70 -19.75
C GLN A 193 8.66 -23.19 -20.94
N TYR A 194 8.02 -22.49 -21.88
CA TYR A 194 8.67 -21.91 -23.06
C TYR A 194 9.03 -20.43 -22.90
N LEU A 195 8.70 -19.82 -21.75
CA LEU A 195 9.06 -18.44 -21.45
C LEU A 195 10.55 -18.36 -21.05
N LYS A 196 11.13 -17.18 -21.19
CA LYS A 196 12.49 -16.93 -20.73
C LYS A 196 12.63 -17.26 -19.23
N LYS A 197 13.85 -17.65 -18.83
CA LYS A 197 14.12 -18.14 -17.46
C LYS A 197 13.82 -17.07 -16.39
N ASP A 198 14.10 -15.82 -16.71
CA ASP A 198 13.95 -14.65 -15.84
C ASP A 198 12.63 -13.90 -16.10
N PHE A 199 11.66 -14.55 -16.74
CA PHE A 199 10.34 -13.94 -16.91
C PHE A 199 9.68 -13.71 -15.56
N LYS A 200 9.31 -12.47 -15.31
CA LYS A 200 8.47 -12.04 -14.19
C LYS A 200 7.21 -11.38 -14.77
N PRO A 201 6.01 -11.76 -14.34
CA PRO A 201 4.79 -11.10 -14.78
C PRO A 201 4.71 -9.71 -14.17
N ASP A 202 4.16 -8.77 -14.90
CA ASP A 202 3.77 -7.46 -14.37
C ASP A 202 2.33 -7.53 -13.86
N TYR A 203 2.18 -7.68 -12.55
CA TYR A 203 0.86 -7.78 -11.92
C TYR A 203 0.05 -6.49 -12.01
N LEU A 204 0.70 -5.33 -12.09
CA LEU A 204 -0.01 -4.06 -12.28
C LEU A 204 -0.67 -4.00 -13.66
N THR A 205 0.03 -4.42 -14.72
CA THR A 205 -0.56 -4.54 -16.07
C THR A 205 -1.72 -5.53 -16.08
N MET A 206 -1.59 -6.68 -15.42
CA MET A 206 -2.68 -7.66 -15.31
C MET A 206 -3.89 -7.08 -14.57
N PHE A 207 -3.66 -6.36 -13.48
CA PHE A 207 -4.72 -5.72 -12.72
C PHE A 207 -5.50 -4.70 -13.56
N ILE A 208 -4.80 -3.84 -14.29
CA ILE A 208 -5.42 -2.87 -15.21
C ILE A 208 -6.24 -3.59 -16.27
N TYR A 209 -5.68 -4.64 -16.87
CA TYR A 209 -6.38 -5.44 -17.89
C TYR A 209 -7.69 -6.05 -17.34
N GLU A 210 -7.66 -6.66 -16.15
CA GLU A 210 -8.83 -7.27 -15.53
C GLU A 210 -9.89 -6.22 -15.13
N LEU A 211 -9.48 -5.01 -14.72
CA LEU A 211 -10.37 -3.87 -14.49
C LEU A 211 -11.06 -3.42 -15.79
N GLU A 212 -10.28 -3.23 -16.87
CA GLU A 212 -10.84 -2.79 -18.18
C GLU A 212 -11.78 -3.82 -18.78
N LYS A 213 -11.56 -5.11 -18.51
CA LYS A 213 -12.48 -6.20 -18.91
C LYS A 213 -13.71 -6.30 -18.03
N GLY A 214 -13.81 -5.53 -16.94
CA GLY A 214 -14.93 -5.60 -16.00
C GLY A 214 -14.94 -6.85 -15.12
N ASN A 215 -13.84 -7.62 -15.11
CA ASN A 215 -13.69 -8.81 -14.26
C ASN A 215 -13.38 -8.44 -12.80
N LEU A 216 -12.83 -7.24 -12.59
CA LEU A 216 -12.59 -6.65 -11.27
C LEU A 216 -13.54 -5.47 -11.05
N GLN A 217 -14.19 -5.44 -9.90
CA GLN A 217 -15.05 -4.34 -9.46
C GLN A 217 -14.68 -3.96 -8.03
N PHE A 218 -14.27 -2.70 -7.83
CA PHE A 218 -13.91 -2.18 -6.51
C PHE A 218 -15.14 -2.20 -5.58
N VAL A 219 -14.92 -2.60 -4.33
CA VAL A 219 -15.94 -2.62 -3.27
C VAL A 219 -15.62 -1.59 -2.19
N SER A 220 -14.47 -1.77 -1.51
CA SER A 220 -14.09 -0.89 -0.39
C SER A 220 -12.60 -1.01 -0.06
N VAL A 221 -12.06 -0.03 0.63
CA VAL A 221 -10.78 -0.15 1.33
C VAL A 221 -11.03 -0.85 2.66
N ARG A 222 -10.28 -1.89 2.95
CA ARG A 222 -10.34 -2.64 4.20
C ARG A 222 -9.45 -2.03 5.26
N ASP A 223 -8.19 -1.80 4.91
CA ASP A 223 -7.20 -1.17 5.77
C ASP A 223 -6.10 -0.48 4.95
N LEU A 224 -5.39 0.41 5.60
CA LEU A 224 -4.31 1.20 5.06
C LEU A 224 -3.17 1.23 6.07
N LYS A 225 -1.94 1.08 5.59
CA LYS A 225 -0.72 1.26 6.37
C LYS A 225 0.35 1.94 5.53
N PHE A 226 1.32 2.55 6.22
CA PHE A 226 2.44 3.22 5.58
C PHE A 226 3.75 2.56 6.00
N HIS A 227 4.64 2.40 5.03
CA HIS A 227 5.96 1.78 5.19
C HIS A 227 7.03 2.85 5.01
N PHE A 228 7.91 3.01 5.99
CA PHE A 228 8.96 4.02 5.99
C PHE A 228 10.35 3.39 6.00
N PHE A 229 11.18 3.81 5.03
CA PHE A 229 12.60 3.49 4.89
C PHE A 229 13.45 4.78 4.87
N GLN A 230 12.89 5.90 5.29
CA GLN A 230 13.57 7.20 5.25
C GLN A 230 14.67 7.35 6.31
N ILE A 231 14.62 6.57 7.36
CA ILE A 231 15.63 6.57 8.41
C ILE A 231 16.67 5.49 8.09
N PRO A 232 17.95 5.82 7.88
CA PRO A 232 18.97 4.83 7.53
C PRO A 232 19.00 3.66 8.53
N GLU A 233 19.13 2.43 8.02
CA GLU A 233 19.17 1.18 8.80
C GLU A 233 17.90 0.85 9.60
N TRP A 234 16.81 1.60 9.39
CA TRP A 234 15.55 1.38 10.08
C TRP A 234 14.37 1.36 9.12
N TYR A 235 13.56 0.34 9.28
CA TYR A 235 12.23 0.26 8.68
C TYR A 235 11.18 0.30 9.78
N PHE A 236 10.09 0.99 9.53
CA PHE A 236 8.91 0.93 10.39
C PHE A 236 7.62 1.05 9.60
N GLU A 237 6.60 0.41 10.14
CA GLU A 237 5.23 0.43 9.64
C GLU A 237 4.39 1.33 10.54
N VAL A 238 3.54 2.15 9.93
CA VAL A 238 2.58 3.01 10.63
C VAL A 238 1.17 2.57 10.25
N SER A 239 0.37 2.23 11.25
CA SER A 239 -1.01 1.79 11.11
C SER A 239 -1.96 2.67 11.90
N TYR A 240 -3.24 2.69 11.52
CA TYR A 240 -4.25 3.47 12.20
C TYR A 240 -4.97 2.65 13.27
N PHE A 241 -5.01 3.18 14.50
CA PHE A 241 -5.64 2.53 15.65
C PHE A 241 -6.83 3.37 16.14
N ASN A 242 -8.04 2.92 15.87
CA ASN A 242 -9.26 3.53 16.36
C ASN A 242 -9.64 2.93 17.74
N ARG A 243 -9.03 3.46 18.79
CA ARG A 243 -9.27 3.03 20.18
C ARG A 243 -9.30 4.25 21.12
N PRO A 244 -10.01 4.14 22.27
CA PRO A 244 -10.03 5.23 23.25
C PRO A 244 -8.66 5.42 23.91
N GLY A 245 -8.39 6.67 24.36
CA GLY A 245 -7.18 7.06 25.08
C GLY A 245 -6.15 7.79 24.19
N ASP A 246 -5.02 8.14 24.83
CA ASP A 246 -3.99 9.00 24.21
C ASP A 246 -3.08 8.23 23.23
N ASN A 247 -3.09 6.91 23.26
CA ASN A 247 -2.32 6.05 22.34
C ASN A 247 -3.25 5.50 21.24
N ALA A 248 -3.71 6.39 20.36
CA ALA A 248 -4.65 6.13 19.26
C ALA A 248 -4.24 6.96 18.03
N GLY A 249 -4.86 6.68 16.90
CA GLY A 249 -4.53 7.30 15.61
C GLY A 249 -3.41 6.57 14.89
N TRP A 250 -2.59 7.30 14.11
CA TRP A 250 -1.46 6.75 13.39
C TRP A 250 -0.28 6.48 14.32
N LEU A 251 0.08 5.21 14.50
CA LEU A 251 1.14 4.76 15.41
C LEU A 251 2.08 3.79 14.69
N ILE A 252 3.33 3.75 15.14
CA ILE A 252 4.31 2.75 14.70
C ILE A 252 3.87 1.40 15.23
N SER A 253 3.44 0.53 14.31
CA SER A 253 2.93 -0.83 14.58
C SER A 253 4.00 -1.89 14.45
N ASN A 254 5.07 -1.62 13.69
CA ASN A 254 6.21 -2.51 13.50
C ASN A 254 7.50 -1.69 13.36
N LEU A 255 8.61 -2.20 13.88
CA LEU A 255 9.93 -1.56 13.83
C LEU A 255 11.01 -2.63 13.65
N VAL A 256 11.84 -2.46 12.63
CA VAL A 256 12.94 -3.38 12.32
C VAL A 256 14.21 -2.60 12.08
N LYS A 257 15.29 -2.95 12.78
CA LYS A 257 16.65 -2.52 12.44
C LYS A 257 17.23 -3.50 11.43
N TYR A 258 17.75 -3.01 10.31
CA TYR A 258 18.32 -3.84 9.26
C TYR A 258 19.69 -3.32 8.83
N LYS A 259 20.50 -4.19 8.22
CA LYS A 259 21.75 -3.80 7.59
C LYS A 259 21.50 -3.39 6.13
N PRO A 260 22.33 -2.50 5.55
CA PRO A 260 22.13 -2.04 4.18
C PRO A 260 21.95 -3.15 3.14
N GLU A 261 22.65 -4.29 3.31
CA GLU A 261 22.52 -5.47 2.44
C GLU A 261 21.19 -6.21 2.58
N GLU A 262 20.46 -6.01 3.67
CA GLU A 262 19.17 -6.66 3.97
C GLU A 262 17.97 -5.84 3.48
N GLU A 263 18.18 -4.57 3.13
CA GLU A 263 17.10 -3.66 2.70
C GLU A 263 16.31 -4.20 1.51
N LYS A 264 17.02 -4.74 0.53
CA LYS A 264 16.37 -5.33 -0.65
C LYS A 264 15.51 -6.54 -0.27
N ILE A 265 16.03 -7.43 0.57
CA ILE A 265 15.31 -8.63 1.02
C ILE A 265 14.03 -8.21 1.76
N LEU A 266 14.13 -7.19 2.62
CA LEU A 266 12.99 -6.68 3.37
C LEU A 266 11.93 -6.05 2.43
N LYS A 267 12.36 -5.29 1.42
CA LYS A 267 11.46 -4.72 0.41
C LYS A 267 10.80 -5.81 -0.43
N ASP A 268 11.57 -6.79 -0.93
CA ASP A 268 11.04 -7.92 -1.70
C ASP A 268 9.98 -8.69 -0.87
N PHE A 269 10.22 -8.89 0.43
CA PHE A 269 9.24 -9.49 1.33
C PHE A 269 7.95 -8.67 1.46
N ILE A 270 8.06 -7.34 1.63
CA ILE A 270 6.88 -6.45 1.79
C ILE A 270 6.07 -6.37 0.47
N PHE A 271 6.76 -6.35 -0.67
CA PHE A 271 6.12 -6.30 -1.98
C PHE A 271 5.67 -7.67 -2.51
N TYR A 272 5.87 -8.76 -1.73
CA TYR A 272 5.59 -10.14 -2.15
C TYR A 272 6.37 -10.53 -3.43
N GLU A 273 7.56 -9.98 -3.61
CA GLU A 273 8.46 -10.28 -4.73
C GLU A 273 9.41 -11.41 -4.30
N ASN A 274 9.12 -12.66 -4.69
CA ASN A 274 9.95 -13.84 -4.43
C ASN A 274 10.94 -14.12 -5.56
#